data_fdace6d9e83529d2a958f2861b8617ed
#
_entry.id   fdace6d9e83529d2a958f2861b8617ed
#
_cell.length_a   1.000
_cell.length_b   1.000
_cell.length_c   1.000
_cell.angle_alpha   90.00
_cell.angle_beta   90.00
_cell.angle_gamma   90.00
#
_symmetry.space_group_name_H-M   'P 1'
#
loop_
_entity.id
_entity.type
_entity.pdbx_description
1 polymer ?
#
loop_
_entity_poly.entity_id
_entity_poly.type
_entity_poly.pdbx_seq_one_letter_code
_entity_poly.pdbx_strand_id
1 'polypeptide(L)'
;MAKTVDFKYAPMFQLGEDHTEYRLLTKEGVSTSEFEGKTIVKVSKEALTLLAQQAFHDVEFALRRSHNEQVASILHDPEASENDKYVALQFLRNAETAVKGVLPFCQDTGTAIIHGEKGQQVWTGFEDEEALSRGVYNTFTEDNLRYSQNAPLNMYDEVNTKCNLPAQIDIEATEGAEYRFVMVAKGGGSANKTYFYPMTKATIQNEGTLLPFLVEKMKSLGTAACPPYHICFVIGGTSAEKNLLTVKLGSIKYYDGLPTTGDETGRAFRDINLENKLLEEAHKIGLGAQFGGKAFAHDVRVIRLPRHGASCPIGMGVSCSADRNIKAKINADGIWIEKMDMNPSDLIPEEYRKPGEGAKGVEIDLDKGMDAVRAELTKYPVSTRVSLKGTIIVARDIAHAKLKARLDAGEDLPQYIKDYLVLYAGPAKTPEGYACGSMGPTTANRMDPYVDEFQEHGGSLVMIAKGNRTQVVTDACQKHGGFYLGTIGGVAAVLSQSSIKSIECVEYPELGMEAVWKIRVEDFPAFILVDDKGHDFFKELKPWTGCDCKK
;
A
#
# COMPACT_ATOMS: atom_id res chain seq x y z
N MET A 1 1.36 15.72 -53.00
CA MET A 1 2.25 14.87 -52.21
C MET A 1 2.20 15.39 -50.79
N ALA A 2 1.93 14.51 -49.79
CA ALA A 2 2.04 14.92 -48.38
C ALA A 2 3.50 15.31 -48.10
N LYS A 3 3.74 16.44 -47.45
CA LYS A 3 5.08 16.81 -46.97
C LYS A 3 5.57 15.71 -46.05
N THR A 4 6.64 15.00 -46.44
CA THR A 4 7.38 14.10 -45.54
C THR A 4 7.97 14.96 -44.43
N VAL A 5 7.72 14.56 -43.19
CA VAL A 5 8.34 15.16 -42.00
C VAL A 5 9.77 14.61 -41.92
N ASP A 6 10.75 15.49 -41.73
CA ASP A 6 12.14 15.09 -41.52
C ASP A 6 12.26 14.23 -40.24
N PHE A 7 13.11 13.23 -40.29
CA PHE A 7 13.39 12.39 -39.10
C PHE A 7 14.00 13.25 -37.99
N LYS A 8 13.32 13.28 -36.83
CA LYS A 8 13.81 13.91 -35.62
C LYS A 8 13.51 13.00 -34.43
N TYR A 9 14.54 12.47 -33.82
CA TYR A 9 14.37 11.68 -32.61
C TYR A 9 14.13 12.59 -31.39
N ALA A 10 13.15 12.23 -30.58
CA ALA A 10 12.92 12.80 -29.26
C ALA A 10 12.48 11.68 -28.29
N PRO A 11 13.08 11.56 -27.11
CA PRO A 11 12.63 10.57 -26.12
C PRO A 11 11.23 10.93 -25.62
N MET A 12 10.39 9.90 -25.40
CA MET A 12 9.03 10.10 -24.91
C MET A 12 9.03 10.72 -23.49
N PHE A 13 9.90 10.27 -22.62
CA PHE A 13 10.03 10.74 -21.25
C PHE A 13 11.23 11.69 -21.15
N GLN A 14 10.93 12.99 -21.10
CA GLN A 14 11.93 14.04 -20.95
C GLN A 14 11.87 14.55 -19.50
N LEU A 15 12.56 13.84 -18.59
CA LEU A 15 12.64 14.22 -17.18
C LEU A 15 13.57 15.43 -17.03
N GLY A 16 13.20 16.34 -16.12
CA GLY A 16 14.07 17.41 -15.67
C GLY A 16 15.23 16.92 -14.80
N GLU A 17 15.90 17.85 -14.14
CA GLU A 17 16.98 17.55 -13.21
C GLU A 17 16.47 16.72 -12.02
N ASP A 18 17.26 15.71 -11.62
CA ASP A 18 16.96 14.89 -10.45
C ASP A 18 17.47 15.59 -9.17
N HIS A 19 16.56 16.08 -8.35
CA HIS A 19 16.85 16.75 -7.09
C HIS A 19 16.88 15.81 -5.87
N THR A 20 16.91 14.50 -6.11
CA THR A 20 16.95 13.49 -5.03
C THR A 20 18.23 13.62 -4.22
N GLU A 21 18.12 13.69 -2.91
CA GLU A 21 19.27 13.61 -2.03
C GLU A 21 19.76 12.17 -1.89
N TYR A 22 21.01 11.94 -2.25
CA TYR A 22 21.66 10.63 -2.16
C TYR A 22 22.69 10.57 -1.03
N ARG A 23 22.87 9.39 -0.45
CA ARG A 23 24.00 9.02 0.38
C ARG A 23 24.88 8.01 -0.34
N LEU A 24 26.18 8.09 -0.14
CA LEU A 24 27.09 7.06 -0.64
C LEU A 24 26.85 5.76 0.14
N LEU A 25 26.54 4.67 -0.58
CA LEU A 25 26.44 3.34 0.00
C LEU A 25 27.83 2.70 0.11
N THR A 26 28.53 2.61 -1.02
CA THR A 26 29.89 2.08 -1.08
C THR A 26 30.63 2.53 -2.34
N LYS A 27 31.95 2.52 -2.27
CA LYS A 27 32.84 2.59 -3.46
C LYS A 27 33.39 1.21 -3.83
N GLU A 28 33.30 0.25 -2.93
CA GLU A 28 33.80 -1.10 -3.17
C GLU A 28 33.01 -1.77 -4.28
N GLY A 29 33.73 -2.50 -5.14
CA GLY A 29 33.14 -3.18 -6.29
C GLY A 29 32.81 -2.27 -7.47
N VAL A 30 33.11 -0.97 -7.41
CA VAL A 30 33.03 -0.05 -8.55
C VAL A 30 34.43 0.35 -8.98
N SER A 31 34.71 0.27 -10.27
CA SER A 31 35.97 0.69 -10.86
C SER A 31 35.75 1.20 -12.28
N THR A 32 36.74 1.83 -12.86
CA THR A 32 36.67 2.36 -14.22
C THR A 32 37.75 1.77 -15.10
N SER A 33 37.52 1.73 -16.40
CA SER A 33 38.48 1.44 -17.43
C SER A 33 38.19 2.25 -18.69
N GLU A 34 39.17 2.49 -19.51
CA GLU A 34 39.00 3.19 -20.78
C GLU A 34 38.79 2.19 -21.93
N PHE A 35 37.81 2.45 -22.78
CA PHE A 35 37.57 1.72 -24.02
C PHE A 35 37.15 2.70 -25.13
N GLU A 36 37.93 2.73 -26.22
CA GLU A 36 37.70 3.64 -27.37
C GLU A 36 37.50 5.13 -26.96
N GLY A 37 38.25 5.60 -25.99
CA GLY A 37 38.17 6.98 -25.50
C GLY A 37 36.96 7.29 -24.66
N LYS A 38 36.24 6.25 -24.20
CA LYS A 38 35.10 6.39 -23.26
C LYS A 38 35.42 5.68 -21.96
N THR A 39 35.06 6.33 -20.85
CA THR A 39 35.16 5.72 -19.53
C THR A 39 34.04 4.69 -19.35
N ILE A 40 34.41 3.46 -19.06
CA ILE A 40 33.52 2.34 -18.75
C ILE A 40 33.50 2.17 -17.23
N VAL A 41 32.31 2.24 -16.65
CA VAL A 41 32.08 1.95 -15.24
C VAL A 41 31.86 0.45 -15.06
N LYS A 42 32.71 -0.20 -14.28
CA LYS A 42 32.63 -1.62 -13.97
C LYS A 42 32.04 -1.81 -12.58
N VAL A 43 31.06 -2.70 -12.48
CA VAL A 43 30.35 -3.00 -11.22
C VAL A 43 30.50 -4.49 -10.92
N SER A 44 30.86 -4.84 -9.70
CA SER A 44 30.94 -6.23 -9.26
C SER A 44 29.56 -6.79 -8.90
N LYS A 45 29.44 -8.13 -8.92
CA LYS A 45 28.20 -8.83 -8.57
C LYS A 45 27.79 -8.56 -7.11
N GLU A 46 28.76 -8.56 -6.22
CA GLU A 46 28.57 -8.30 -4.78
C GLU A 46 28.07 -6.88 -4.53
N ALA A 47 28.62 -5.90 -5.26
CA ALA A 47 28.20 -4.51 -5.13
C ALA A 47 26.75 -4.28 -5.61
N LEU A 48 26.36 -4.92 -6.71
CA LEU A 48 24.99 -4.86 -7.22
C LEU A 48 24.01 -5.60 -6.28
N THR A 49 24.43 -6.73 -5.71
CA THR A 49 23.68 -7.46 -4.69
C THR A 49 23.46 -6.61 -3.43
N LEU A 50 24.53 -5.96 -2.93
CA LEU A 50 24.46 -5.08 -1.77
C LEU A 50 23.50 -3.92 -2.01
N LEU A 51 23.51 -3.32 -3.21
CA LEU A 51 22.57 -2.25 -3.54
C LEU A 51 21.12 -2.69 -3.39
N ALA A 52 20.73 -3.82 -3.97
CA ALA A 52 19.37 -4.31 -3.88
C ALA A 52 19.01 -4.69 -2.43
N GLN A 53 19.92 -5.34 -1.70
CA GLN A 53 19.72 -5.70 -0.30
C GLN A 53 19.44 -4.46 0.56
N GLN A 54 20.27 -3.42 0.47
CA GLN A 54 20.12 -2.20 1.25
C GLN A 54 18.88 -1.42 0.84
N ALA A 55 18.57 -1.35 -0.46
CA ALA A 55 17.41 -0.62 -0.94
C ALA A 55 16.10 -1.22 -0.41
N PHE A 56 15.95 -2.55 -0.44
CA PHE A 56 14.76 -3.19 0.11
C PHE A 56 14.71 -3.13 1.63
N HIS A 57 15.85 -3.20 2.32
CA HIS A 57 15.89 -2.91 3.75
C HIS A 57 15.36 -1.49 4.03
N ASP A 58 15.92 -0.48 3.38
CA ASP A 58 15.54 0.92 3.63
C ASP A 58 14.04 1.16 3.41
N VAL A 59 13.44 0.65 2.33
CA VAL A 59 12.02 0.90 2.04
C VAL A 59 11.07 0.13 2.94
N GLU A 60 11.49 -0.96 3.54
CA GLU A 60 10.63 -1.70 4.47
C GLU A 60 10.55 -1.04 5.85
N PHE A 61 11.53 -0.21 6.20
CA PHE A 61 11.62 0.40 7.52
C PHE A 61 11.53 1.93 7.53
N ALA A 62 11.80 2.61 6.40
CA ALA A 62 11.76 4.05 6.29
C ALA A 62 10.98 4.52 5.06
N LEU A 63 10.38 5.71 5.15
CA LEU A 63 9.69 6.37 4.04
C LEU A 63 10.41 7.67 3.67
N ARG A 64 10.07 8.25 2.52
CA ARG A 64 10.58 9.57 2.13
C ARG A 64 10.09 10.65 3.08
N ARG A 65 10.96 11.59 3.40
CA ARG A 65 10.61 12.77 4.21
C ARG A 65 9.40 13.52 3.64
N SER A 66 9.37 13.72 2.32
CA SER A 66 8.25 14.39 1.64
C SER A 66 6.90 13.70 1.80
N HIS A 67 6.90 12.35 1.88
CA HIS A 67 5.67 11.60 2.17
C HIS A 67 5.23 11.81 3.62
N ASN A 68 6.15 11.69 4.58
CA ASN A 68 5.85 11.93 6.00
C ASN A 68 5.37 13.36 6.27
N GLU A 69 5.89 14.36 5.55
CA GLU A 69 5.43 15.75 5.60
C GLU A 69 4.00 15.90 5.08
N GLN A 70 3.63 15.20 4.00
CA GLN A 70 2.24 15.17 3.52
C GLN A 70 1.29 14.52 4.55
N VAL A 71 1.73 13.46 5.23
CA VAL A 71 0.97 12.87 6.33
C VAL A 71 0.83 13.87 7.49
N ALA A 72 1.92 14.52 7.89
CA ALA A 72 1.92 15.50 8.97
C ALA A 72 1.03 16.72 8.67
N SER A 73 0.95 17.13 7.40
CA SER A 73 0.09 18.26 7.00
C SER A 73 -1.39 18.06 7.34
N ILE A 74 -1.85 16.80 7.39
CA ILE A 74 -3.24 16.48 7.78
C ILE A 74 -3.51 16.88 9.25
N LEU A 75 -2.51 16.78 10.13
CA LEU A 75 -2.65 17.18 11.54
C LEU A 75 -2.91 18.68 11.70
N HIS A 76 -2.41 19.48 10.77
CA HIS A 76 -2.53 20.93 10.74
C HIS A 76 -3.68 21.44 9.88
N ASP A 77 -4.35 20.58 9.12
CA ASP A 77 -5.48 20.97 8.26
C ASP A 77 -6.74 21.20 9.12
N PRO A 78 -7.26 22.44 9.19
CA PRO A 78 -8.48 22.75 9.96
C PRO A 78 -9.73 22.09 9.37
N GLU A 79 -9.70 21.68 8.10
CA GLU A 79 -10.82 21.01 7.43
C GLU A 79 -10.73 19.47 7.55
N ALA A 80 -9.61 18.92 8.03
CA ALA A 80 -9.49 17.48 8.25
C ALA A 80 -10.37 17.03 9.41
N SER A 81 -11.01 15.85 9.27
CA SER A 81 -11.79 15.26 10.33
C SER A 81 -10.91 14.80 11.50
N GLU A 82 -11.50 14.62 12.67
CA GLU A 82 -10.81 14.03 13.84
C GLU A 82 -10.31 12.60 13.53
N ASN A 83 -11.02 11.86 12.67
CA ASN A 83 -10.58 10.55 12.22
C ASN A 83 -9.39 10.66 11.25
N ASP A 84 -9.37 11.62 10.32
CA ASP A 84 -8.22 11.91 9.45
C ASP A 84 -6.96 12.20 10.29
N LYS A 85 -7.08 13.12 11.25
CA LYS A 85 -5.96 13.50 12.13
C LYS A 85 -5.47 12.32 12.96
N TYR A 86 -6.39 11.55 13.52
CA TYR A 86 -6.02 10.36 14.29
C TYR A 86 -5.26 9.33 13.45
N VAL A 87 -5.73 9.04 12.24
CA VAL A 87 -5.07 8.09 11.33
C VAL A 87 -3.70 8.63 10.91
N ALA A 88 -3.60 9.91 10.55
CA ALA A 88 -2.32 10.56 10.22
C ALA A 88 -1.29 10.46 11.35
N LEU A 89 -1.72 10.71 12.59
CA LEU A 89 -0.88 10.54 13.78
C LEU A 89 -0.38 9.09 13.92
N GLN A 90 -1.25 8.10 13.68
CA GLN A 90 -0.85 6.70 13.74
C GLN A 90 0.16 6.34 12.64
N PHE A 91 0.08 6.93 11.45
CA PHE A 91 1.10 6.75 10.40
C PHE A 91 2.46 7.29 10.81
N LEU A 92 2.53 8.48 11.40
CA LEU A 92 3.80 9.04 11.88
C LEU A 92 4.39 8.21 13.04
N ARG A 93 3.57 7.76 13.98
CA ARG A 93 4.01 6.85 15.07
C ARG A 93 4.49 5.50 14.52
N ASN A 94 3.83 5.00 13.47
CA ASN A 94 4.25 3.79 12.79
C ASN A 94 5.60 3.97 12.09
N ALA A 95 5.82 5.10 11.43
CA ALA A 95 7.10 5.45 10.83
C ALA A 95 8.21 5.53 11.90
N GLU A 96 7.95 6.20 13.03
CA GLU A 96 8.87 6.26 14.18
C GLU A 96 9.22 4.87 14.76
N THR A 97 8.24 3.96 14.74
CA THR A 97 8.46 2.57 15.18
C THR A 97 9.29 1.80 14.16
N ALA A 98 8.95 1.92 12.88
CA ALA A 98 9.58 1.14 11.81
C ALA A 98 11.04 1.52 11.57
N VAL A 99 11.43 2.80 11.65
CA VAL A 99 12.82 3.26 11.42
C VAL A 99 13.85 2.65 12.38
N LYS A 100 13.40 1.99 13.45
CA LYS A 100 14.28 1.21 14.35
C LYS A 100 14.83 -0.05 13.69
N GLY A 101 14.35 -0.42 12.49
CA GLY A 101 14.85 -1.54 11.69
C GLY A 101 14.48 -2.93 12.20
N VAL A 102 13.43 -3.05 13.06
CA VAL A 102 13.03 -4.33 13.67
C VAL A 102 11.66 -4.79 13.17
N LEU A 103 10.66 -3.93 13.25
CA LEU A 103 9.30 -4.17 12.77
C LEU A 103 9.11 -3.43 11.44
N PRO A 104 8.88 -4.11 10.31
CA PRO A 104 8.63 -3.45 9.05
C PRO A 104 7.38 -2.57 9.12
N PHE A 105 7.36 -1.50 8.33
CA PHE A 105 6.30 -0.50 8.32
C PHE A 105 4.90 -1.11 8.11
N CYS A 106 4.80 -2.10 7.22
CA CYS A 106 3.57 -2.79 6.88
C CYS A 106 3.75 -4.31 7.02
N GLN A 107 2.70 -5.03 7.42
CA GLN A 107 2.70 -6.49 7.45
C GLN A 107 2.78 -7.11 6.05
N ASP A 108 2.28 -6.41 5.03
CA ASP A 108 2.43 -6.79 3.64
C ASP A 108 3.72 -6.18 3.11
N THR A 109 4.82 -6.90 3.22
CA THR A 109 6.13 -6.45 2.77
C THR A 109 6.29 -6.52 1.24
N GLY A 110 5.25 -6.98 0.55
CA GLY A 110 5.01 -6.74 -0.87
C GLY A 110 5.86 -7.58 -1.82
N THR A 111 5.68 -7.28 -3.10
CA THR A 111 6.51 -7.77 -4.20
C THR A 111 7.65 -6.79 -4.44
N ALA A 112 8.87 -7.30 -4.52
CA ALA A 112 10.03 -6.51 -4.91
C ALA A 112 9.99 -6.23 -6.42
N ILE A 113 10.04 -4.95 -6.78
CA ILE A 113 10.04 -4.47 -8.17
C ILE A 113 11.25 -3.56 -8.37
N ILE A 114 12.04 -3.83 -9.39
CA ILE A 114 13.22 -3.06 -9.75
C ILE A 114 13.06 -2.60 -11.20
N HIS A 115 13.08 -1.30 -11.40
CA HIS A 115 13.22 -0.69 -12.73
C HIS A 115 14.60 -0.05 -12.82
N GLY A 116 15.41 -0.52 -13.78
CA GLY A 116 16.79 -0.08 -13.99
C GLY A 116 16.97 0.57 -15.37
N GLU A 117 17.71 1.68 -15.43
CA GLU A 117 18.18 2.31 -16.66
C GLU A 117 19.71 2.15 -16.72
N LYS A 118 20.18 1.19 -17.50
CA LYS A 118 21.60 0.85 -17.60
C LYS A 118 22.27 1.61 -18.75
N GLY A 119 23.17 2.53 -18.39
CA GLY A 119 24.00 3.21 -19.37
C GLY A 119 24.88 2.24 -20.18
N GLN A 120 25.02 2.47 -21.48
CA GLN A 120 25.83 1.61 -22.38
C GLN A 120 27.32 1.53 -22.00
N GLN A 121 27.78 2.46 -21.15
CA GLN A 121 29.15 2.47 -20.62
C GLN A 121 29.24 1.84 -19.22
N VAL A 122 28.19 1.15 -18.75
CA VAL A 122 28.21 0.36 -17.53
C VAL A 122 28.36 -1.12 -17.86
N TRP A 123 29.42 -1.73 -17.36
CA TRP A 123 29.72 -3.14 -17.60
C TRP A 123 29.68 -3.94 -16.29
N THR A 124 28.85 -4.96 -16.24
CA THR A 124 28.72 -5.89 -15.13
C THR A 124 29.41 -7.23 -15.41
N GLY A 125 29.27 -7.77 -16.64
CA GLY A 125 29.90 -9.00 -17.03
C GLY A 125 29.33 -10.29 -16.42
N PHE A 126 28.11 -10.16 -15.82
CA PHE A 126 27.32 -11.23 -15.21
C PHE A 126 25.82 -10.94 -15.40
N GLU A 127 24.95 -11.83 -14.96
CA GLU A 127 23.50 -11.63 -14.98
C GLU A 127 23.08 -10.63 -13.88
N ASP A 128 22.67 -9.44 -14.30
CA ASP A 128 22.23 -8.36 -13.38
C ASP A 128 21.00 -8.79 -12.58
N GLU A 129 20.06 -9.49 -13.22
CA GLU A 129 18.84 -9.99 -12.57
C GLU A 129 19.14 -10.97 -11.44
N GLU A 130 20.15 -11.87 -11.62
CA GLU A 130 20.57 -12.79 -10.56
C GLU A 130 21.15 -12.03 -9.36
N ALA A 131 22.02 -11.03 -9.61
CA ALA A 131 22.65 -10.25 -8.55
C ALA A 131 21.61 -9.44 -7.76
N LEU A 132 20.67 -8.78 -8.44
CA LEU A 132 19.58 -8.03 -7.84
C LEU A 132 18.62 -8.94 -7.07
N SER A 133 18.25 -10.09 -7.65
CA SER A 133 17.42 -11.11 -6.97
C SER A 133 18.09 -11.64 -5.71
N ARG A 134 19.41 -11.81 -5.71
CA ARG A 134 20.18 -12.20 -4.52
C ARG A 134 20.04 -11.17 -3.40
N GLY A 135 20.10 -9.88 -3.72
CA GLY A 135 19.89 -8.81 -2.75
C GLY A 135 18.49 -8.84 -2.15
N VAL A 136 17.45 -9.02 -2.98
CA VAL A 136 16.07 -9.20 -2.52
C VAL A 136 15.96 -10.43 -1.60
N TYR A 137 16.51 -11.57 -2.02
CA TYR A 137 16.53 -12.79 -1.21
C TYR A 137 17.14 -12.54 0.17
N ASN A 138 18.31 -11.91 0.23
CA ASN A 138 19.01 -11.63 1.48
C ASN A 138 18.11 -10.81 2.42
N THR A 139 17.56 -9.67 1.95
CA THR A 139 16.69 -8.83 2.77
C THR A 139 15.49 -9.61 3.32
N PHE A 140 14.76 -10.31 2.46
CA PHE A 140 13.54 -10.99 2.89
C PHE A 140 13.79 -12.22 3.78
N THR A 141 14.99 -12.81 3.72
CA THR A 141 15.34 -13.96 4.59
C THR A 141 16.00 -13.53 5.90
N GLU A 142 16.78 -12.45 5.89
CA GLU A 142 17.52 -11.96 7.06
C GLU A 142 16.68 -11.03 7.95
N ASP A 143 15.88 -10.13 7.35
CA ASP A 143 14.99 -9.24 8.07
C ASP A 143 13.68 -9.93 8.52
N ASN A 144 12.94 -9.27 9.42
CA ASN A 144 11.66 -9.75 9.94
C ASN A 144 10.49 -9.50 8.98
N LEU A 145 10.69 -9.81 7.70
CA LEU A 145 9.73 -9.60 6.63
C LEU A 145 8.84 -10.82 6.39
N ARG A 146 7.73 -10.61 5.71
CA ARG A 146 6.78 -11.65 5.32
C ARG A 146 7.03 -12.09 3.88
N TYR A 147 7.01 -13.39 3.61
CA TYR A 147 7.03 -13.91 2.25
C TYR A 147 5.64 -13.83 1.63
N SER A 148 5.51 -13.08 0.53
CA SER A 148 4.23 -12.83 -0.12
C SER A 148 4.13 -13.42 -1.54
N GLN A 149 5.20 -14.06 -2.05
CA GLN A 149 5.21 -14.66 -3.38
C GLN A 149 4.79 -16.12 -3.32
N ASN A 150 3.84 -16.49 -4.19
CA ASN A 150 3.42 -17.85 -4.42
C ASN A 150 3.91 -18.33 -5.79
N ALA A 151 4.47 -19.53 -5.83
CA ALA A 151 4.84 -20.22 -7.06
C ALA A 151 3.68 -21.09 -7.54
N PRO A 152 3.23 -20.96 -8.79
CA PRO A 152 2.23 -21.86 -9.35
C PRO A 152 2.86 -23.21 -9.66
N LEU A 153 2.29 -24.29 -9.13
CA LEU A 153 2.67 -25.66 -9.45
C LEU A 153 1.94 -26.17 -10.70
N ASN A 154 0.73 -25.68 -10.90
CA ASN A 154 -0.09 -25.84 -12.08
C ASN A 154 -1.11 -24.68 -12.12
N MET A 155 -2.19 -24.80 -12.89
CA MET A 155 -3.19 -23.72 -13.04
C MET A 155 -3.97 -23.45 -11.75
N TYR A 156 -4.04 -24.38 -10.81
CA TYR A 156 -4.88 -24.32 -9.62
C TYR A 156 -4.10 -24.40 -8.30
N ASP A 157 -2.95 -25.06 -8.31
CA ASP A 157 -2.14 -25.30 -7.12
C ASP A 157 -0.97 -24.34 -7.02
N GLU A 158 -0.80 -23.76 -5.83
CA GLU A 158 0.27 -22.81 -5.53
C GLU A 158 1.00 -23.20 -4.25
N VAL A 159 2.27 -22.80 -4.15
CA VAL A 159 3.07 -22.91 -2.93
C VAL A 159 3.80 -21.61 -2.64
N ASN A 160 3.85 -21.19 -1.38
CA ASN A 160 4.63 -20.02 -0.99
C ASN A 160 6.12 -20.28 -1.21
N THR A 161 6.83 -19.37 -1.86
CA THR A 161 8.25 -19.54 -2.24
C THR A 161 9.21 -19.48 -1.04
N LYS A 162 8.78 -18.98 0.10
CA LYS A 162 9.54 -18.83 1.36
C LYS A 162 10.84 -18.01 1.23
N CYS A 163 10.93 -17.18 0.21
CA CYS A 163 12.05 -16.27 -0.03
C CYS A 163 11.66 -14.96 -0.73
N ASN A 164 10.37 -14.78 -1.00
CA ASN A 164 9.79 -13.64 -1.72
C ASN A 164 10.28 -13.46 -3.17
N LEU A 165 10.89 -14.47 -3.76
CA LEU A 165 11.19 -14.50 -5.19
C LEU A 165 10.10 -15.25 -5.99
N PRO A 166 9.95 -14.99 -7.29
CA PRO A 166 10.75 -14.06 -8.10
C PRO A 166 10.39 -12.59 -7.81
N ALA A 167 11.38 -11.70 -7.97
CA ALA A 167 11.16 -10.26 -8.07
C ALA A 167 10.79 -9.90 -9.51
N GLN A 168 10.13 -8.76 -9.70
CA GLN A 168 10.00 -8.16 -11.04
C GLN A 168 11.23 -7.27 -11.28
N ILE A 169 12.02 -7.57 -12.31
CA ILE A 169 13.23 -6.81 -12.65
C ILE A 169 13.19 -6.47 -14.14
N ASP A 170 13.09 -5.18 -14.44
CA ASP A 170 13.04 -4.63 -15.77
C ASP A 170 14.23 -3.68 -15.96
N ILE A 171 15.14 -3.96 -16.91
CA ILE A 171 16.32 -3.15 -17.18
C ILE A 171 16.27 -2.64 -18.62
N GLU A 172 16.22 -1.32 -18.75
CA GLU A 172 16.24 -0.62 -20.04
C GLU A 172 17.66 -0.09 -20.32
N ALA A 173 18.12 -0.21 -21.59
CA ALA A 173 19.39 0.36 -22.02
C ALA A 173 19.22 1.87 -22.26
N THR A 174 20.20 2.67 -21.79
CA THR A 174 20.26 4.12 -22.02
C THR A 174 21.68 4.55 -22.39
N GLU A 175 21.85 5.81 -22.78
CA GLU A 175 23.19 6.37 -23.03
C GLU A 175 23.92 6.70 -21.71
N GLY A 176 25.26 6.74 -21.79
CA GLY A 176 26.12 7.22 -20.70
C GLY A 176 26.71 6.14 -19.82
N ALA A 177 27.33 6.59 -18.74
CA ALA A 177 28.10 5.79 -17.79
C ALA A 177 27.46 5.72 -16.40
N GLU A 178 26.15 5.89 -16.32
CA GLU A 178 25.38 5.79 -15.08
C GLU A 178 24.38 4.63 -15.17
N TYR A 179 24.17 3.92 -14.06
CA TYR A 179 23.14 2.92 -13.90
C TYR A 179 22.17 3.42 -12.83
N ARG A 180 20.98 3.79 -13.25
CA ARG A 180 19.94 4.35 -12.37
C ARG A 180 18.89 3.32 -12.05
N PHE A 181 18.34 3.39 -10.85
CA PHE A 181 17.29 2.48 -10.36
C PHE A 181 16.17 3.23 -9.66
N VAL A 182 14.98 2.70 -9.78
CA VAL A 182 13.91 2.88 -8.82
C VAL A 182 13.44 1.50 -8.34
N MET A 183 13.42 1.31 -7.03
CA MET A 183 13.06 0.05 -6.39
C MET A 183 11.82 0.25 -5.55
N VAL A 184 10.88 -0.69 -5.62
CA VAL A 184 9.54 -0.55 -5.04
C VAL A 184 9.16 -1.84 -4.32
N ALA A 185 8.72 -1.74 -3.08
CA ALA A 185 8.05 -2.82 -2.36
C ALA A 185 6.53 -2.63 -2.47
N LYS A 186 5.88 -3.34 -3.40
CA LYS A 186 4.46 -3.16 -3.74
C LYS A 186 3.57 -4.17 -3.03
N GLY A 187 2.81 -3.71 -2.05
CA GLY A 187 1.83 -4.55 -1.36
C GLY A 187 0.65 -4.97 -2.24
N GLY A 188 0.08 -6.15 -1.99
CA GLY A 188 -1.02 -6.71 -2.78
C GLY A 188 -2.28 -5.82 -2.80
N GLY A 189 -2.60 -5.15 -1.70
CA GLY A 189 -3.73 -4.21 -1.65
C GLY A 189 -3.58 -3.06 -2.64
N SER A 190 -2.40 -2.47 -2.71
CA SER A 190 -2.04 -1.42 -3.67
C SER A 190 -2.01 -1.94 -5.10
N ALA A 191 -1.41 -3.11 -5.33
CA ALA A 191 -1.32 -3.74 -6.65
C ALA A 191 -2.71 -4.01 -7.24
N ASN A 192 -3.66 -4.48 -6.43
CA ASN A 192 -5.05 -4.73 -6.81
C ASN A 192 -5.85 -3.47 -7.17
N LYS A 193 -5.29 -2.27 -6.96
CA LYS A 193 -5.89 -0.99 -7.36
C LYS A 193 -5.24 -0.42 -8.63
N THR A 194 -4.69 -1.30 -9.45
CA THR A 194 -4.19 -0.96 -10.79
C THR A 194 -5.21 -1.42 -11.82
N TYR A 195 -5.69 -0.47 -12.64
CA TYR A 195 -6.74 -0.70 -13.63
C TYR A 195 -6.33 -0.21 -15.00
N PHE A 196 -6.78 -0.91 -16.03
CA PHE A 196 -6.63 -0.54 -17.42
C PHE A 196 -8.00 -0.48 -18.09
N TYR A 197 -8.32 0.66 -18.70
CA TYR A 197 -9.58 0.91 -19.39
C TYR A 197 -9.29 1.13 -20.89
N PRO A 198 -9.72 0.24 -21.78
CA PRO A 198 -9.54 0.38 -23.23
C PRO A 198 -10.57 1.37 -23.78
N MET A 199 -10.31 2.68 -23.62
CA MET A 199 -11.22 3.73 -24.00
C MET A 199 -11.00 4.20 -25.46
N THR A 200 -11.78 5.15 -25.91
CA THR A 200 -11.71 5.77 -27.24
C THR A 200 -11.52 7.28 -27.15
N LYS A 201 -11.31 7.94 -28.30
CA LYS A 201 -11.19 9.41 -28.37
C LYS A 201 -12.39 10.13 -27.73
N ALA A 202 -13.58 9.54 -27.75
CA ALA A 202 -14.78 10.16 -27.17
C ALA A 202 -14.62 10.48 -25.66
N THR A 203 -13.91 9.63 -24.91
CA THR A 203 -13.67 9.85 -23.47
C THR A 203 -12.80 11.08 -23.20
N ILE A 204 -11.85 11.38 -24.09
CA ILE A 204 -10.95 12.55 -23.98
C ILE A 204 -11.34 13.68 -24.93
N GLN A 205 -12.60 13.78 -25.30
CA GLN A 205 -13.07 14.79 -26.25
C GLN A 205 -12.96 16.20 -25.66
N ASN A 206 -13.32 16.35 -24.41
CA ASN A 206 -13.22 17.58 -23.62
C ASN A 206 -13.22 17.27 -22.12
N GLU A 207 -13.09 18.29 -21.30
CA GLU A 207 -13.09 18.14 -19.83
C GLU A 207 -14.41 17.57 -19.30
N GLY A 208 -15.55 17.95 -19.90
CA GLY A 208 -16.87 17.45 -19.50
C GLY A 208 -17.10 15.94 -19.72
N THR A 209 -16.29 15.30 -20.57
CA THR A 209 -16.30 13.84 -20.75
C THR A 209 -15.21 13.13 -19.93
N LEU A 210 -14.04 13.73 -19.80
CA LEU A 210 -12.89 13.10 -19.14
C LEU A 210 -12.97 13.20 -17.62
N LEU A 211 -13.20 14.39 -17.06
CA LEU A 211 -13.19 14.59 -15.60
C LEU A 211 -14.21 13.71 -14.87
N PRO A 212 -15.49 13.63 -15.27
CA PRO A 212 -16.46 12.73 -14.61
C PRO A 212 -16.04 11.26 -14.67
N PHE A 213 -15.44 10.80 -15.79
CA PHE A 213 -14.92 9.43 -15.90
C PHE A 213 -13.81 9.18 -14.89
N LEU A 214 -12.81 10.06 -14.78
CA LEU A 214 -11.71 9.90 -13.84
C LEU A 214 -12.19 9.94 -12.39
N VAL A 215 -13.13 10.83 -12.06
CA VAL A 215 -13.73 10.92 -10.72
C VAL A 215 -14.49 9.66 -10.35
N GLU A 216 -15.28 9.09 -11.27
CA GLU A 216 -15.97 7.80 -11.06
C GLU A 216 -14.97 6.69 -10.74
N LYS A 217 -13.88 6.59 -11.53
CA LYS A 217 -12.87 5.55 -11.32
C LYS A 217 -12.10 5.76 -10.01
N MET A 218 -11.78 6.99 -9.67
CA MET A 218 -11.14 7.34 -8.41
C MET A 218 -11.99 6.93 -7.19
N LYS A 219 -13.30 7.18 -7.21
CA LYS A 219 -14.24 6.75 -6.15
C LYS A 219 -14.24 5.24 -5.95
N SER A 220 -14.06 4.46 -7.03
CA SER A 220 -14.03 2.99 -6.96
C SER A 220 -12.81 2.40 -6.26
N LEU A 221 -11.79 3.20 -5.97
CA LEU A 221 -10.61 2.77 -5.21
C LEU A 221 -10.97 2.29 -3.80
N GLY A 222 -11.93 2.97 -3.13
CA GLY A 222 -12.30 2.65 -1.75
C GLY A 222 -11.12 2.75 -0.77
N THR A 223 -11.21 2.08 0.37
CA THR A 223 -10.20 2.17 1.44
C THR A 223 -9.34 0.91 1.61
N ALA A 224 -9.60 -0.15 0.83
CA ALA A 224 -8.93 -1.45 0.99
C ALA A 224 -7.40 -1.43 0.80
N ALA A 225 -6.89 -0.45 0.02
CA ALA A 225 -5.45 -0.26 -0.19
C ALA A 225 -4.82 0.78 0.76
N CYS A 226 -5.51 1.18 1.81
CA CYS A 226 -5.03 2.09 2.86
C CYS A 226 -4.70 3.51 2.34
N PRO A 227 -5.72 4.37 2.11
CA PRO A 227 -5.49 5.80 1.88
C PRO A 227 -4.87 6.47 3.14
N PRO A 228 -4.31 7.68 3.02
CA PRO A 228 -4.29 8.57 1.85
C PRO A 228 -3.43 8.03 0.71
N TYR A 229 -3.89 8.24 -0.53
CA TYR A 229 -3.24 7.71 -1.72
C TYR A 229 -2.37 8.74 -2.45
N HIS A 230 -1.32 8.25 -3.12
CA HIS A 230 -0.75 8.90 -4.30
C HIS A 230 -1.41 8.27 -5.52
N ILE A 231 -2.30 9.00 -6.19
CA ILE A 231 -3.09 8.48 -7.31
C ILE A 231 -2.39 8.85 -8.62
N CYS A 232 -2.31 7.93 -9.56
CA CYS A 232 -1.82 8.23 -10.90
C CYS A 232 -2.81 7.77 -11.96
N PHE A 233 -3.18 8.68 -12.84
CA PHE A 233 -3.87 8.41 -14.09
C PHE A 233 -2.90 8.58 -15.26
N VAL A 234 -2.94 7.65 -16.21
CA VAL A 234 -2.17 7.73 -17.45
C VAL A 234 -3.12 7.63 -18.63
N ILE A 235 -3.14 8.64 -19.46
CA ILE A 235 -4.03 8.76 -20.61
C ILE A 235 -3.22 8.59 -21.90
N GLY A 236 -3.48 7.54 -22.65
CA GLY A 236 -2.71 7.13 -23.82
C GLY A 236 -1.65 6.07 -23.48
N GLY A 237 -0.74 5.89 -24.40
CA GLY A 237 0.32 4.88 -24.39
C GLY A 237 0.45 4.22 -25.76
N THR A 238 1.66 3.91 -26.12
CA THR A 238 1.99 3.17 -27.36
C THR A 238 1.61 1.70 -27.27
N SER A 239 1.43 1.20 -26.04
CA SER A 239 0.92 -0.14 -25.71
C SER A 239 0.22 -0.12 -24.36
N ALA A 240 -0.54 -1.19 -24.04
CA ALA A 240 -1.12 -1.40 -22.72
C ALA A 240 -0.04 -1.50 -21.63
N GLU A 241 1.04 -2.20 -21.94
CA GLU A 241 2.20 -2.38 -21.07
C GLU A 241 2.85 -1.02 -20.70
N LYS A 242 3.13 -0.17 -21.71
CA LYS A 242 3.72 1.15 -21.47
C LYS A 242 2.79 2.07 -20.67
N ASN A 243 1.47 1.98 -20.88
CA ASN A 243 0.49 2.69 -20.05
C ASN A 243 0.58 2.25 -18.59
N LEU A 244 0.51 0.94 -18.31
CA LEU A 244 0.53 0.40 -16.94
C LEU A 244 1.88 0.58 -16.23
N LEU A 245 3.00 0.48 -16.94
CA LEU A 245 4.31 0.81 -16.39
C LEU A 245 4.37 2.28 -15.98
N THR A 246 3.85 3.18 -16.83
CA THR A 246 3.80 4.61 -16.50
C THR A 246 2.90 4.89 -15.30
N VAL A 247 1.76 4.19 -15.14
CA VAL A 247 0.92 4.25 -13.94
C VAL A 247 1.71 3.87 -12.68
N LYS A 248 2.44 2.75 -12.74
CA LYS A 248 3.25 2.27 -11.63
C LYS A 248 4.29 3.31 -11.20
N LEU A 249 5.11 3.78 -12.13
CA LEU A 249 6.16 4.74 -11.87
C LEU A 249 5.62 6.14 -11.52
N GLY A 250 4.53 6.57 -12.15
CA GLY A 250 3.86 7.84 -11.83
C GLY A 250 3.27 7.85 -10.43
N SER A 251 2.70 6.72 -9.95
CA SER A 251 2.13 6.63 -8.60
C SER A 251 3.18 6.78 -7.48
N ILE A 252 4.46 6.56 -7.79
CA ILE A 252 5.58 6.71 -6.85
C ILE A 252 6.42 7.98 -7.13
N LYS A 253 5.86 8.94 -7.87
CA LYS A 253 6.48 10.26 -8.15
C LYS A 253 7.68 10.23 -9.10
N TYR A 254 7.99 9.09 -9.73
CA TYR A 254 9.15 8.96 -10.61
C TYR A 254 9.08 9.94 -11.79
N TYR A 255 7.89 10.26 -12.28
CA TYR A 255 7.65 11.14 -13.42
C TYR A 255 7.30 12.60 -13.03
N ASP A 256 7.59 13.04 -11.81
CA ASP A 256 7.27 14.40 -11.37
C ASP A 256 8.05 15.47 -12.13
N GLY A 257 9.20 15.14 -12.70
CA GLY A 257 10.01 16.01 -13.56
C GLY A 257 9.56 16.13 -15.02
N LEU A 258 8.43 15.50 -15.42
CA LEU A 258 7.94 15.65 -16.80
C LEU A 258 7.51 17.08 -17.10
N PRO A 259 7.59 17.51 -18.38
CA PRO A 259 7.01 18.78 -18.84
C PRO A 259 5.51 18.88 -18.48
N THR A 260 4.99 20.10 -18.40
CA THR A 260 3.56 20.36 -18.12
C THR A 260 2.73 20.63 -19.39
N THR A 261 3.37 20.55 -20.55
CA THR A 261 2.71 20.70 -21.86
C THR A 261 3.25 19.69 -22.85
N GLY A 262 2.38 19.19 -23.72
CA GLY A 262 2.77 18.36 -24.86
C GLY A 262 3.33 19.19 -26.02
N ASP A 263 3.90 18.49 -27.01
CA ASP A 263 4.31 19.05 -28.31
C ASP A 263 4.12 17.99 -29.41
N GLU A 264 4.45 18.36 -30.64
CA GLU A 264 4.30 17.50 -31.82
C GLU A 264 5.33 16.37 -31.93
N THR A 265 6.35 16.35 -31.07
CA THR A 265 7.32 15.24 -31.01
C THR A 265 6.77 13.99 -30.30
N GLY A 266 5.65 14.11 -29.61
CA GLY A 266 5.04 13.03 -28.86
C GLY A 266 5.61 12.83 -27.45
N ARG A 267 6.21 13.88 -26.87
CA ARG A 267 6.69 13.81 -25.48
C ARG A 267 5.55 13.63 -24.50
N ALA A 268 5.79 12.87 -23.44
CA ALA A 268 4.91 12.77 -22.30
C ALA A 268 4.84 14.10 -21.52
N PHE A 269 3.69 14.38 -20.91
CA PHE A 269 3.55 15.55 -20.06
C PHE A 269 2.55 15.30 -18.93
N ARG A 270 2.63 16.11 -17.87
CA ARG A 270 1.67 16.16 -16.76
C ARG A 270 0.69 17.30 -16.97
N ASP A 271 -0.59 17.04 -16.76
CA ASP A 271 -1.65 18.07 -16.77
C ASP A 271 -1.93 18.55 -15.34
N ILE A 272 -1.18 19.55 -14.89
CA ILE A 272 -1.26 20.09 -13.52
C ILE A 272 -2.65 20.65 -13.20
N ASN A 273 -3.35 21.24 -14.17
CA ASN A 273 -4.69 21.75 -13.93
C ASN A 273 -5.69 20.62 -13.64
N LEU A 274 -5.60 19.53 -14.40
CA LEU A 274 -6.45 18.36 -14.18
C LEU A 274 -6.07 17.62 -12.89
N GLU A 275 -4.78 17.55 -12.54
CA GLU A 275 -4.30 17.01 -11.27
C GLU A 275 -4.94 17.74 -10.08
N ASN A 276 -4.92 19.08 -10.08
CA ASN A 276 -5.52 19.89 -9.01
C ASN A 276 -7.04 19.69 -8.92
N LYS A 277 -7.75 19.67 -10.04
CA LYS A 277 -9.19 19.40 -10.06
C LYS A 277 -9.54 18.02 -9.49
N LEU A 278 -8.77 17.00 -9.86
CA LEU A 278 -8.97 15.65 -9.34
C LEU A 278 -8.65 15.54 -7.86
N LEU A 279 -7.66 16.27 -7.36
CA LEU A 279 -7.36 16.33 -5.93
C LEU A 279 -8.51 16.99 -5.15
N GLU A 280 -9.08 18.08 -5.68
CA GLU A 280 -10.27 18.70 -5.10
C GLU A 280 -11.47 17.73 -5.07
N GLU A 281 -11.69 16.97 -6.14
CA GLU A 281 -12.74 15.94 -6.17
C GLU A 281 -12.43 14.77 -5.21
N ALA A 282 -11.15 14.38 -5.06
CA ALA A 282 -10.73 13.38 -4.07
C ALA A 282 -11.10 13.79 -2.64
N HIS A 283 -10.87 15.05 -2.30
CA HIS A 283 -11.23 15.62 -0.99
C HIS A 283 -12.75 15.59 -0.72
N LYS A 284 -13.57 15.70 -1.76
CA LYS A 284 -15.04 15.66 -1.64
C LYS A 284 -15.61 14.25 -1.50
N ILE A 285 -14.84 13.20 -1.75
CA ILE A 285 -15.34 11.80 -1.69
C ILE A 285 -15.90 11.48 -0.31
N GLY A 286 -15.30 12.01 0.76
CA GLY A 286 -15.76 11.80 2.13
C GLY A 286 -15.18 10.57 2.83
N LEU A 287 -14.45 9.69 2.12
CA LEU A 287 -13.80 8.53 2.71
C LEU A 287 -12.67 8.88 3.67
N GLY A 288 -12.02 10.04 3.45
CA GLY A 288 -10.89 10.49 4.25
C GLY A 288 -9.74 9.49 4.28
N ALA A 289 -8.94 9.59 5.31
CA ALA A 289 -7.86 8.64 5.62
C ALA A 289 -8.43 7.35 6.23
N GLN A 290 -9.37 6.69 5.56
CA GLN A 290 -10.03 5.39 5.83
C GLN A 290 -11.37 5.44 6.59
N PHE A 291 -11.64 6.42 7.45
CA PHE A 291 -12.81 6.39 8.37
C PHE A 291 -13.63 7.69 8.36
N GLY A 292 -13.70 8.33 7.22
CA GLY A 292 -14.47 9.57 7.00
C GLY A 292 -13.63 10.83 7.15
N GLY A 293 -13.79 11.74 6.19
CA GLY A 293 -13.09 13.01 6.15
C GLY A 293 -12.63 13.44 4.76
N LYS A 294 -11.65 14.31 4.72
CA LYS A 294 -11.08 14.94 3.53
C LYS A 294 -9.88 14.16 2.96
N ALA A 295 -9.06 13.56 3.80
CA ALA A 295 -7.72 13.10 3.47
C ALA A 295 -7.69 11.75 2.72
N PHE A 296 -8.43 11.64 1.60
CA PHE A 296 -8.46 10.43 0.77
C PHE A 296 -7.21 10.27 -0.10
N ALA A 297 -6.64 11.38 -0.57
CA ALA A 297 -5.42 11.39 -1.38
C ALA A 297 -4.49 12.50 -0.93
N HIS A 298 -3.19 12.24 -0.96
CA HIS A 298 -2.14 13.24 -0.80
C HIS A 298 -1.97 14.08 -2.06
N ASP A 299 -2.04 13.43 -3.21
CA ASP A 299 -1.89 14.04 -4.52
C ASP A 299 -2.46 13.14 -5.63
N VAL A 300 -2.67 13.74 -6.78
CA VAL A 300 -3.11 13.05 -8.00
C VAL A 300 -2.16 13.46 -9.11
N ARG A 301 -1.72 12.51 -9.94
CA ARG A 301 -0.96 12.74 -11.16
C ARG A 301 -1.75 12.35 -12.37
N VAL A 302 -1.71 13.18 -13.39
CA VAL A 302 -2.31 12.92 -14.70
C VAL A 302 -1.24 13.04 -15.78
N ILE A 303 -0.81 11.91 -16.30
CA ILE A 303 0.24 11.83 -17.32
C ILE A 303 -0.40 11.54 -18.68
N ARG A 304 -0.06 12.36 -19.67
CA ARG A 304 -0.53 12.22 -21.04
C ARG A 304 0.59 11.64 -21.90
N LEU A 305 0.30 10.51 -22.57
CA LEU A 305 1.21 9.83 -23.49
C LEU A 305 0.70 9.91 -24.95
N PRO A 306 1.58 9.83 -25.95
CA PRO A 306 1.17 9.58 -27.32
C PRO A 306 0.44 8.22 -27.40
N ARG A 307 -0.42 8.08 -28.40
CA ARG A 307 -1.25 6.90 -28.57
C ARG A 307 -1.45 6.54 -30.04
N HIS A 308 -1.82 5.30 -30.31
CA HIS A 308 -2.38 4.92 -31.60
C HIS A 308 -3.72 5.64 -31.84
N GLY A 309 -3.95 6.13 -33.07
CA GLY A 309 -5.15 6.92 -33.38
C GLY A 309 -6.48 6.23 -33.07
N ALA A 310 -6.56 4.90 -33.23
CA ALA A 310 -7.75 4.09 -32.96
C ALA A 310 -7.90 3.63 -31.50
N SER A 311 -6.96 3.92 -30.61
CA SER A 311 -6.92 3.45 -29.22
C SER A 311 -6.67 4.62 -28.28
N CYS A 312 -7.34 4.63 -27.13
CA CYS A 312 -7.10 5.61 -26.06
C CYS A 312 -7.13 4.90 -24.70
N PRO A 313 -6.10 4.13 -24.38
CA PRO A 313 -6.05 3.48 -23.07
C PRO A 313 -5.98 4.53 -21.96
N ILE A 314 -6.66 4.23 -20.85
CA ILE A 314 -6.56 5.00 -19.62
C ILE A 314 -6.18 4.02 -18.51
N GLY A 315 -5.06 4.26 -17.87
CA GLY A 315 -4.61 3.53 -16.71
C GLY A 315 -4.86 4.31 -15.43
N MET A 316 -5.13 3.61 -14.33
CA MET A 316 -5.22 4.18 -12.99
C MET A 316 -4.50 3.25 -12.01
N GLY A 317 -3.76 3.82 -11.08
CA GLY A 317 -3.14 3.07 -9.99
C GLY A 317 -2.79 3.97 -8.83
N VAL A 318 -2.37 3.35 -7.73
CA VAL A 318 -2.06 4.06 -6.49
C VAL A 318 -0.76 3.58 -5.86
N SER A 319 -0.09 4.48 -5.13
CA SER A 319 0.73 4.14 -3.98
C SER A 319 -0.06 4.46 -2.71
N CYS A 320 0.01 3.60 -1.71
CA CYS A 320 -0.78 3.72 -0.49
C CYS A 320 -0.01 4.46 0.63
N SER A 321 -0.57 4.52 1.81
CA SER A 321 0.06 5.11 3.00
C SER A 321 1.44 4.49 3.35
N ALA A 322 1.73 3.28 2.85
CA ALA A 322 3.07 2.69 2.87
C ALA A 322 3.74 2.92 1.51
N ASP A 323 4.15 4.16 1.24
CA ASP A 323 4.77 4.58 -0.04
C ASP A 323 6.23 4.14 -0.11
N ARG A 324 6.45 2.83 -0.23
CA ARG A 324 7.74 2.15 -0.15
C ARG A 324 8.43 2.10 -1.51
N ASN A 325 9.21 3.11 -1.80
CA ASN A 325 10.03 3.16 -3.00
C ASN A 325 11.27 4.02 -2.76
N ILE A 326 12.36 3.73 -3.46
CA ILE A 326 13.67 4.36 -3.28
C ILE A 326 14.39 4.45 -4.61
N LYS A 327 15.11 5.53 -4.84
CA LYS A 327 16.02 5.70 -5.97
C LYS A 327 17.43 5.30 -5.60
N ALA A 328 18.16 4.82 -6.59
CA ALA A 328 19.59 4.55 -6.46
C ALA A 328 20.31 4.80 -7.79
N LYS A 329 21.63 4.98 -7.73
CA LYS A 329 22.46 5.11 -8.92
C LYS A 329 23.88 4.59 -8.68
N ILE A 330 24.48 4.13 -9.75
CA ILE A 330 25.89 3.73 -9.80
C ILE A 330 26.58 4.59 -10.86
N ASN A 331 27.69 5.18 -10.51
CA ASN A 331 28.56 5.92 -11.42
C ASN A 331 30.03 5.67 -11.08
N ALA A 332 30.96 6.39 -11.71
CA ALA A 332 32.40 6.22 -11.48
C ALA A 332 32.83 6.47 -10.01
N ASP A 333 32.07 7.24 -9.25
CA ASP A 333 32.37 7.62 -7.88
C ASP A 333 31.85 6.62 -6.82
N GLY A 334 31.04 5.64 -7.24
CA GLY A 334 30.49 4.61 -6.36
C GLY A 334 29.01 4.33 -6.54
N ILE A 335 28.41 3.68 -5.54
CA ILE A 335 26.99 3.35 -5.44
C ILE A 335 26.33 4.31 -4.48
N TRP A 336 25.26 4.93 -4.93
CA TRP A 336 24.51 5.95 -4.22
C TRP A 336 23.06 5.51 -4.04
N ILE A 337 22.53 5.72 -2.86
CA ILE A 337 21.13 5.40 -2.53
C ILE A 337 20.45 6.62 -1.93
N GLU A 338 19.17 6.81 -2.25
CA GLU A 338 18.35 7.91 -1.73
C GLU A 338 18.35 7.96 -0.20
N LYS A 339 18.39 9.15 0.37
CA LYS A 339 18.23 9.35 1.81
C LYS A 339 16.76 9.24 2.19
N MET A 340 16.46 8.27 3.03
CA MET A 340 15.14 8.12 3.63
C MET A 340 15.03 8.92 4.94
N ASP A 341 13.79 9.17 5.39
CA ASP A 341 13.54 9.89 6.65
C ASP A 341 13.76 8.97 7.85
N MET A 342 14.87 9.21 8.54
CA MET A 342 15.23 8.45 9.76
C MET A 342 14.73 9.10 11.06
N ASN A 343 14.06 10.26 10.98
CA ASN A 343 13.55 11.00 12.14
C ASN A 343 12.10 11.48 11.93
N PRO A 344 11.15 10.59 11.60
CA PRO A 344 9.76 10.98 11.33
C PRO A 344 9.05 11.55 12.57
N SER A 345 9.53 11.26 13.79
CA SER A 345 9.02 11.82 15.05
C SER A 345 9.11 13.34 15.14
N ASP A 346 10.04 13.97 14.39
CA ASP A 346 10.17 15.42 14.36
C ASP A 346 8.94 16.11 13.76
N LEU A 347 8.18 15.37 12.96
CA LEU A 347 6.94 15.84 12.32
C LEU A 347 5.70 15.71 13.23
N ILE A 348 5.82 15.01 14.37
CA ILE A 348 4.70 14.88 15.32
C ILE A 348 4.63 16.17 16.16
N PRO A 349 3.51 16.92 16.10
CA PRO A 349 3.32 18.10 16.93
C PRO A 349 3.48 17.79 18.41
N GLU A 350 4.01 18.75 19.19
CA GLU A 350 4.33 18.55 20.61
C GLU A 350 3.10 18.14 21.43
N GLU A 351 1.93 18.66 21.08
CA GLU A 351 0.64 18.33 21.70
C GLU A 351 0.26 16.84 21.58
N TYR A 352 0.80 16.11 20.56
CA TYR A 352 0.55 14.69 20.33
C TYR A 352 1.70 13.77 20.77
N ARG A 353 2.78 14.32 21.36
CA ARG A 353 3.94 13.53 21.79
C ARG A 353 3.74 12.78 23.09
N LYS A 354 2.80 13.22 23.93
CA LYS A 354 2.54 12.55 25.20
C LYS A 354 1.76 11.25 24.99
N PRO A 355 2.12 10.15 25.70
CA PRO A 355 1.39 8.90 25.65
C PRO A 355 -0.07 9.11 26.10
N GLY A 356 -1.04 8.63 25.29
CA GLY A 356 -2.46 8.70 25.61
C GLY A 356 -3.17 9.98 25.17
N GLU A 357 -2.49 10.97 24.60
CA GLU A 357 -3.10 12.12 23.95
C GLU A 357 -3.44 11.82 22.49
N GLY A 358 -4.64 11.87 22.19
CA GLY A 358 -5.49 11.59 21.05
C GLY A 358 -6.78 11.08 21.64
N ALA A 359 -7.94 11.63 21.25
CA ALA A 359 -9.20 11.24 21.88
C ALA A 359 -9.30 9.72 21.97
N LYS A 360 -9.36 9.15 23.16
CA LYS A 360 -9.57 7.71 23.35
C LYS A 360 -10.90 7.33 22.72
N GLY A 361 -10.92 6.23 21.95
CA GLY A 361 -12.19 5.63 21.50
C GLY A 361 -13.00 5.12 22.69
N VAL A 362 -14.25 4.75 22.42
CA VAL A 362 -15.07 4.05 23.41
C VAL A 362 -14.39 2.73 23.78
N GLU A 363 -14.12 2.50 25.05
CA GLU A 363 -13.48 1.26 25.50
C GLU A 363 -14.47 0.08 25.41
N ILE A 364 -14.07 -0.98 24.72
CA ILE A 364 -14.83 -2.23 24.59
C ILE A 364 -14.00 -3.35 25.21
N ASP A 365 -14.48 -3.90 26.31
CA ASP A 365 -13.88 -5.02 27.03
C ASP A 365 -14.38 -6.34 26.43
N LEU A 366 -13.51 -7.00 25.65
CA LEU A 366 -13.81 -8.25 24.93
C LEU A 366 -13.92 -9.47 25.86
N ASP A 367 -13.33 -9.41 27.04
CA ASP A 367 -13.36 -10.51 28.01
C ASP A 367 -14.72 -10.66 28.70
N LYS A 368 -15.66 -9.72 28.46
CA LYS A 368 -17.04 -9.84 28.91
C LYS A 368 -17.90 -10.84 28.13
N GLY A 369 -17.36 -11.38 27.06
CA GLY A 369 -18.03 -12.32 26.17
C GLY A 369 -18.81 -11.66 25.04
N MET A 370 -19.09 -12.41 23.98
CA MET A 370 -19.62 -11.91 22.69
C MET A 370 -20.95 -11.17 22.84
N ASP A 371 -21.89 -11.67 23.66
CA ASP A 371 -23.19 -11.03 23.83
C ASP A 371 -23.07 -9.65 24.49
N ALA A 372 -22.20 -9.51 25.51
CA ALA A 372 -21.95 -8.25 26.17
C ALA A 372 -21.24 -7.25 25.25
N VAL A 373 -20.31 -7.72 24.44
CA VAL A 373 -19.61 -6.91 23.42
C VAL A 373 -20.59 -6.34 22.40
N ARG A 374 -21.46 -7.20 21.85
CA ARG A 374 -22.50 -6.78 20.90
C ARG A 374 -23.50 -5.80 21.51
N ALA A 375 -23.94 -6.05 22.75
CA ALA A 375 -24.82 -5.17 23.50
C ALA A 375 -24.18 -3.81 23.81
N GLU A 376 -22.86 -3.73 23.85
CA GLU A 376 -22.16 -2.45 23.97
C GLU A 376 -22.05 -1.75 22.62
N LEU A 377 -21.59 -2.45 21.57
CA LEU A 377 -21.38 -1.90 20.22
C LEU A 377 -22.67 -1.31 19.62
N THR A 378 -23.83 -1.95 19.83
CA THR A 378 -25.13 -1.48 19.28
C THR A 378 -25.57 -0.10 19.78
N LYS A 379 -24.94 0.42 20.84
CA LYS A 379 -25.24 1.76 21.37
C LYS A 379 -24.65 2.90 20.55
N TYR A 380 -23.69 2.60 19.68
CA TYR A 380 -22.92 3.60 18.95
C TYR A 380 -23.16 3.53 17.46
N PRO A 381 -23.23 4.67 16.76
CA PRO A 381 -23.41 4.71 15.31
C PRO A 381 -22.14 4.29 14.57
N VAL A 382 -22.28 3.99 13.27
CA VAL A 382 -21.15 3.81 12.36
C VAL A 382 -20.22 5.02 12.39
N SER A 383 -18.94 4.84 12.07
CA SER A 383 -17.81 5.78 12.22
C SER A 383 -17.36 6.04 13.67
N THR A 384 -18.04 5.50 14.68
CA THR A 384 -17.58 5.63 16.07
C THR A 384 -16.25 4.88 16.25
N ARG A 385 -15.25 5.58 16.78
CA ARG A 385 -13.97 4.99 17.17
C ARG A 385 -14.10 4.25 18.50
N VAL A 386 -13.61 3.03 18.53
CA VAL A 386 -13.56 2.16 19.71
C VAL A 386 -12.12 1.75 20.03
N SER A 387 -11.83 1.51 21.29
CA SER A 387 -10.57 0.97 21.81
C SER A 387 -10.85 -0.41 22.37
N LEU A 388 -10.27 -1.45 21.77
CA LEU A 388 -10.53 -2.84 22.14
C LEU A 388 -9.49 -3.33 23.13
N LYS A 389 -9.95 -4.04 24.17
CA LYS A 389 -9.11 -4.70 25.17
C LYS A 389 -9.60 -6.13 25.39
N GLY A 390 -8.71 -7.11 25.36
CA GLY A 390 -9.03 -8.52 25.60
C GLY A 390 -8.51 -9.45 24.53
N THR A 391 -9.21 -10.55 24.31
CA THR A 391 -8.80 -11.61 23.39
C THR A 391 -9.44 -11.47 22.02
N ILE A 392 -8.65 -11.70 20.95
CA ILE A 392 -9.08 -11.67 19.54
C ILE A 392 -8.53 -12.92 18.84
N ILE A 393 -9.32 -13.56 17.99
CA ILE A 393 -8.87 -14.60 17.07
C ILE A 393 -8.41 -13.94 15.75
N VAL A 394 -7.28 -14.38 15.24
CA VAL A 394 -6.75 -13.94 13.95
C VAL A 394 -6.89 -15.09 12.96
N ALA A 395 -7.66 -14.88 11.89
CA ALA A 395 -7.87 -15.87 10.84
C ALA A 395 -8.16 -15.16 9.52
N ARG A 396 -7.67 -15.71 8.41
CA ARG A 396 -7.88 -15.14 7.09
C ARG A 396 -8.13 -16.23 6.04
N ASP A 397 -7.86 -15.97 4.78
CA ASP A 397 -8.31 -16.71 3.60
C ASP A 397 -8.28 -18.25 3.74
N ILE A 398 -7.11 -18.86 3.95
CA ILE A 398 -7.00 -20.34 3.97
C ILE A 398 -7.68 -20.91 5.22
N ALA A 399 -7.55 -20.26 6.37
CA ALA A 399 -8.23 -20.67 7.59
C ALA A 399 -9.77 -20.63 7.41
N HIS A 400 -10.33 -19.56 6.80
CA HIS A 400 -11.76 -19.49 6.50
C HIS A 400 -12.20 -20.60 5.55
N ALA A 401 -11.43 -20.89 4.48
CA ALA A 401 -11.73 -21.99 3.58
C ALA A 401 -11.73 -23.36 4.30
N LYS A 402 -10.79 -23.61 5.22
CA LYS A 402 -10.77 -24.83 6.02
C LYS A 402 -11.96 -24.93 6.99
N LEU A 403 -12.35 -23.83 7.63
CA LEU A 403 -13.52 -23.77 8.50
C LEU A 403 -14.82 -24.00 7.73
N LYS A 404 -14.93 -23.45 6.52
CA LYS A 404 -16.05 -23.71 5.61
C LYS A 404 -16.11 -25.18 5.21
N ALA A 405 -14.99 -25.80 4.87
CA ALA A 405 -14.94 -27.22 4.53
C ALA A 405 -15.42 -28.12 5.68
N ARG A 406 -15.18 -27.72 6.95
CA ARG A 406 -15.73 -28.45 8.13
C ARG A 406 -17.25 -28.34 8.20
N LEU A 407 -17.82 -27.14 7.98
CA LEU A 407 -19.27 -26.97 7.90
C LEU A 407 -19.87 -27.81 6.77
N ASP A 408 -19.23 -27.84 5.59
CA ASP A 408 -19.69 -28.65 4.44
C ASP A 408 -19.63 -30.15 4.73
N ALA A 409 -18.75 -30.60 5.62
CA ALA A 409 -18.65 -31.96 6.10
C ALA A 409 -19.65 -32.29 7.23
N GLY A 410 -20.48 -31.32 7.66
CA GLY A 410 -21.44 -31.48 8.74
C GLY A 410 -20.87 -31.32 10.15
N GLU A 411 -19.64 -30.79 10.28
CA GLU A 411 -19.05 -30.39 11.55
C GLU A 411 -19.49 -28.96 11.90
N ASP A 412 -19.49 -28.63 13.20
CA ASP A 412 -19.75 -27.25 13.64
C ASP A 412 -18.48 -26.42 13.64
N LEU A 413 -18.64 -25.08 13.67
CA LEU A 413 -17.53 -24.16 13.84
C LEU A 413 -16.83 -24.36 15.19
N PRO A 414 -15.49 -24.24 15.26
CA PRO A 414 -14.77 -24.29 16.50
C PRO A 414 -15.25 -23.23 17.51
N GLN A 415 -15.22 -23.56 18.79
CA GLN A 415 -15.73 -22.68 19.84
C GLN A 415 -15.03 -21.31 19.86
N TYR A 416 -13.74 -21.25 19.55
CA TYR A 416 -12.99 -19.99 19.53
C TYR A 416 -13.50 -18.98 18.48
N ILE A 417 -14.10 -19.44 17.36
CA ILE A 417 -14.71 -18.54 16.34
C ILE A 417 -16.05 -17.99 16.85
N LYS A 418 -16.70 -18.68 17.79
CA LYS A 418 -17.96 -18.25 18.40
C LYS A 418 -17.73 -17.31 19.59
N ASP A 419 -16.71 -17.59 20.38
CA ASP A 419 -16.45 -16.86 21.64
C ASP A 419 -15.78 -15.50 21.41
N TYR A 420 -14.99 -15.34 20.35
CA TYR A 420 -14.12 -14.17 20.17
C TYR A 420 -14.36 -13.44 18.85
N LEU A 421 -14.01 -12.14 18.84
CA LEU A 421 -13.91 -11.37 17.62
C LEU A 421 -12.87 -11.97 16.67
N VAL A 422 -13.10 -11.82 15.37
CA VAL A 422 -12.16 -12.33 14.35
C VAL A 422 -11.50 -11.18 13.60
N LEU A 423 -10.19 -11.07 13.74
CA LEU A 423 -9.35 -10.13 12.99
C LEU A 423 -8.80 -10.83 11.73
N TYR A 424 -9.08 -10.26 10.58
CA TYR A 424 -8.51 -10.73 9.32
C TYR A 424 -7.10 -10.16 9.15
N ALA A 425 -6.09 -10.94 9.52
CA ALA A 425 -4.69 -10.55 9.49
C ALA A 425 -3.77 -11.75 9.31
N GLY A 426 -2.50 -11.47 9.05
CA GLY A 426 -1.41 -12.46 9.05
C GLY A 426 -0.10 -11.75 9.40
N PRO A 427 0.58 -12.15 10.49
CA PRO A 427 1.77 -11.47 10.98
C PRO A 427 2.96 -11.64 10.02
N ALA A 428 3.87 -10.69 10.03
CA ALA A 428 5.24 -10.87 9.59
C ALA A 428 6.01 -11.75 10.60
N LYS A 429 7.29 -12.08 10.31
CA LYS A 429 8.12 -12.84 11.25
C LYS A 429 8.20 -12.11 12.59
N THR A 430 8.11 -12.88 13.68
CA THR A 430 8.23 -12.33 15.04
C THR A 430 9.70 -12.15 15.41
N PRO A 431 10.16 -10.91 15.69
CA PRO A 431 11.50 -10.67 16.17
C PRO A 431 11.70 -11.22 17.59
N GLU A 432 12.94 -11.53 17.94
CA GLU A 432 13.30 -11.92 19.29
C GLU A 432 12.95 -10.83 20.32
N GLY A 433 12.29 -11.20 21.40
CA GLY A 433 11.86 -10.27 22.46
C GLY A 433 10.56 -9.49 22.17
N TYR A 434 9.93 -9.69 21.02
CA TYR A 434 8.64 -9.09 20.69
C TYR A 434 7.48 -10.09 20.85
N ALA A 435 6.29 -9.57 21.14
CA ALA A 435 5.09 -10.39 21.23
C ALA A 435 4.70 -10.97 19.86
N CYS A 436 4.79 -10.17 18.80
CA CYS A 436 4.58 -10.63 17.42
C CYS A 436 5.33 -9.73 16.42
N GLY A 437 5.49 -10.21 15.18
CA GLY A 437 5.94 -9.40 14.05
C GLY A 437 4.88 -8.39 13.61
N SER A 438 5.24 -7.48 12.71
CA SER A 438 4.28 -6.49 12.19
C SER A 438 2.99 -7.15 11.72
N MET A 439 1.86 -6.76 12.33
CA MET A 439 0.54 -7.31 12.03
C MET A 439 -0.48 -6.19 11.87
N GLY A 440 -1.08 -6.11 10.70
CA GLY A 440 -2.16 -5.19 10.38
C GLY A 440 -3.27 -5.91 9.63
N PRO A 441 -4.42 -5.24 9.44
CA PRO A 441 -5.58 -5.87 8.83
C PRO A 441 -5.35 -6.16 7.35
N THR A 442 -5.90 -7.28 6.88
CA THR A 442 -6.01 -7.58 5.44
C THR A 442 -7.33 -7.07 4.88
N THR A 443 -7.46 -7.06 3.55
CA THR A 443 -8.67 -6.65 2.84
C THR A 443 -9.85 -7.56 3.18
N ALA A 444 -10.94 -6.95 3.65
CA ALA A 444 -12.08 -7.65 4.24
C ALA A 444 -12.90 -8.46 3.25
N ASN A 445 -13.16 -7.92 2.04
CA ASN A 445 -14.12 -8.48 1.09
C ASN A 445 -13.77 -9.89 0.57
N ARG A 446 -12.54 -10.35 0.77
CA ARG A 446 -12.14 -11.72 0.43
C ARG A 446 -12.84 -12.78 1.28
N MET A 447 -13.24 -12.41 2.50
CA MET A 447 -13.96 -13.27 3.43
C MET A 447 -15.49 -13.10 3.36
N ASP A 448 -16.01 -12.20 2.52
CA ASP A 448 -17.46 -11.95 2.40
C ASP A 448 -18.29 -13.22 2.11
N PRO A 449 -17.84 -14.17 1.27
CA PRO A 449 -18.60 -15.39 0.99
C PRO A 449 -18.86 -16.28 2.20
N TYR A 450 -18.09 -16.14 3.28
CA TYR A 450 -18.22 -16.98 4.48
C TYR A 450 -19.13 -16.38 5.56
N VAL A 451 -19.41 -15.06 5.50
CA VAL A 451 -19.93 -14.30 6.65
C VAL A 451 -21.32 -14.73 7.06
N ASP A 452 -22.29 -14.82 6.13
CA ASP A 452 -23.69 -15.16 6.46
C ASP A 452 -23.77 -16.54 7.12
N GLU A 453 -23.11 -17.53 6.52
CA GLU A 453 -23.11 -18.90 7.03
C GLU A 453 -22.39 -19.03 8.38
N PHE A 454 -21.23 -18.37 8.55
CA PHE A 454 -20.51 -18.39 9.83
C PHE A 454 -21.33 -17.73 10.94
N GLN A 455 -22.00 -16.62 10.65
CA GLN A 455 -22.88 -15.94 11.60
C GLN A 455 -24.14 -16.75 11.92
N GLU A 456 -24.70 -17.47 10.95
CA GLU A 456 -25.81 -18.41 11.17
C GLU A 456 -25.45 -19.51 12.18
N HIS A 457 -24.19 -19.98 12.16
CA HIS A 457 -23.63 -20.93 13.12
C HIS A 457 -23.09 -20.27 14.41
N GLY A 458 -23.36 -18.98 14.63
CA GLY A 458 -22.96 -18.22 15.81
C GLY A 458 -21.48 -17.82 15.85
N GLY A 459 -20.74 -17.98 14.75
CA GLY A 459 -19.33 -17.61 14.64
C GLY A 459 -19.12 -16.28 13.95
N SER A 460 -17.96 -15.68 14.11
CA SER A 460 -17.55 -14.41 13.48
C SER A 460 -18.59 -13.29 13.59
N LEU A 461 -19.33 -13.23 14.70
CA LEU A 461 -20.36 -12.21 14.91
C LEU A 461 -19.80 -10.79 14.94
N VAL A 462 -18.55 -10.62 15.34
CA VAL A 462 -17.82 -9.35 15.22
C VAL A 462 -16.52 -9.58 14.47
N MET A 463 -16.38 -8.91 13.34
CA MET A 463 -15.23 -9.03 12.43
C MET A 463 -14.42 -7.75 12.43
N ILE A 464 -13.10 -7.86 12.31
CA ILE A 464 -12.18 -6.71 12.21
C ILE A 464 -11.31 -6.89 10.98
N ALA A 465 -11.27 -5.88 10.11
CA ALA A 465 -10.41 -5.89 8.92
C ALA A 465 -10.23 -4.47 8.35
N LYS A 466 -9.87 -4.34 7.07
CA LYS A 466 -9.83 -3.05 6.36
C LYS A 466 -10.62 -3.11 5.05
N GLY A 467 -11.12 -1.95 4.64
CA GLY A 467 -11.81 -1.76 3.37
C GLY A 467 -13.32 -2.01 3.46
N ASN A 468 -13.98 -1.70 2.35
CA ASN A 468 -15.43 -1.86 2.20
C ASN A 468 -15.82 -3.35 2.03
N ARG A 469 -17.06 -3.65 2.38
CA ARG A 469 -17.67 -4.98 2.25
C ARG A 469 -18.78 -4.97 1.20
N THR A 470 -19.19 -6.15 0.74
CA THR A 470 -20.36 -6.34 -0.13
C THR A 470 -21.67 -6.26 0.67
N GLN A 471 -22.81 -6.15 -0.04
CA GLN A 471 -24.13 -6.10 0.58
C GLN A 471 -24.42 -7.32 1.46
N VAL A 472 -23.93 -8.49 1.06
CA VAL A 472 -24.09 -9.75 1.81
C VAL A 472 -23.69 -9.60 3.28
N VAL A 473 -22.60 -8.87 3.56
CA VAL A 473 -22.12 -8.67 4.94
C VAL A 473 -23.02 -7.72 5.72
N THR A 474 -23.52 -6.65 5.10
CA THR A 474 -24.47 -5.74 5.74
C THR A 474 -25.76 -6.49 6.12
N ASP A 475 -26.28 -7.30 5.18
CA ASP A 475 -27.49 -8.09 5.39
C ASP A 475 -27.29 -9.17 6.47
N ALA A 476 -26.13 -9.85 6.46
CA ALA A 476 -25.78 -10.85 7.48
C ALA A 476 -25.66 -10.21 8.88
N CYS A 477 -24.99 -9.06 9.00
CA CYS A 477 -24.88 -8.33 10.28
C CYS A 477 -26.26 -7.94 10.81
N GLN A 478 -27.15 -7.45 9.95
CA GLN A 478 -28.52 -7.12 10.33
C GLN A 478 -29.34 -8.37 10.74
N LYS A 479 -29.20 -9.47 9.97
CA LYS A 479 -29.94 -10.72 10.22
C LYS A 479 -29.52 -11.42 11.52
N HIS A 480 -28.23 -11.47 11.79
CA HIS A 480 -27.64 -12.23 12.89
C HIS A 480 -27.20 -11.37 14.08
N GLY A 481 -27.37 -10.04 14.00
CA GLY A 481 -26.92 -9.09 15.02
C GLY A 481 -25.41 -8.99 15.07
N GLY A 482 -24.74 -9.03 13.92
CA GLY A 482 -23.28 -8.96 13.81
C GLY A 482 -22.77 -7.53 13.60
N PHE A 483 -21.44 -7.39 13.62
CA PHE A 483 -20.75 -6.11 13.39
C PHE A 483 -19.52 -6.31 12.50
N TYR A 484 -19.23 -5.33 11.67
CA TYR A 484 -17.94 -5.19 11.03
C TYR A 484 -17.23 -3.94 11.53
N LEU A 485 -16.05 -4.12 12.11
CA LEU A 485 -15.18 -3.06 12.57
C LEU A 485 -14.01 -2.89 11.58
N GLY A 486 -13.69 -1.66 11.25
CA GLY A 486 -12.47 -1.34 10.52
C GLY A 486 -11.33 -1.05 11.49
N THR A 487 -10.12 -1.54 11.20
CA THR A 487 -8.91 -1.03 11.87
C THR A 487 -7.95 -0.44 10.86
N ILE A 488 -7.02 0.41 11.33
CA ILE A 488 -6.17 1.22 10.45
C ILE A 488 -5.24 0.31 9.64
N GLY A 489 -5.36 0.37 8.32
CA GLY A 489 -4.39 -0.27 7.43
C GLY A 489 -3.15 0.61 7.24
N GLY A 490 -1.96 0.00 7.22
CA GLY A 490 -0.70 0.71 7.03
C GLY A 490 0.04 1.11 8.31
N VAL A 491 -0.40 0.61 9.49
CA VAL A 491 0.21 0.92 10.80
C VAL A 491 0.61 -0.35 11.56
N ALA A 492 1.12 -1.34 10.83
CA ALA A 492 1.36 -2.68 11.38
C ALA A 492 2.44 -2.71 12.47
N ALA A 493 3.50 -1.92 12.35
CA ALA A 493 4.57 -1.88 13.32
C ALA A 493 4.09 -1.35 14.67
N VAL A 494 3.37 -0.22 14.67
CA VAL A 494 2.88 0.38 15.92
C VAL A 494 1.78 -0.46 16.57
N LEU A 495 0.88 -1.08 15.78
CA LEU A 495 -0.12 -1.99 16.34
C LEU A 495 0.53 -3.17 17.06
N SER A 496 1.54 -3.78 16.45
CA SER A 496 2.26 -4.91 17.06
C SER A 496 3.04 -4.50 18.30
N GLN A 497 3.71 -3.35 18.27
CA GLN A 497 4.51 -2.88 19.41
C GLN A 497 3.63 -2.41 20.57
N SER A 498 2.54 -1.69 20.30
CA SER A 498 1.78 -0.97 21.32
C SER A 498 0.55 -1.73 21.79
N SER A 499 -0.19 -2.36 20.86
CA SER A 499 -1.51 -2.92 21.18
C SER A 499 -1.49 -4.44 21.40
N ILE A 500 -0.62 -5.20 20.71
CA ILE A 500 -0.60 -6.66 20.83
C ILE A 500 0.35 -7.08 21.95
N LYS A 501 -0.18 -7.78 22.97
CA LYS A 501 0.57 -8.17 24.17
C LYS A 501 1.07 -9.61 24.13
N SER A 502 0.34 -10.49 23.44
CA SER A 502 0.74 -11.89 23.25
C SER A 502 0.12 -12.46 21.99
N ILE A 503 0.72 -13.53 21.48
CA ILE A 503 0.22 -14.32 20.35
C ILE A 503 0.49 -15.79 20.60
N GLU A 504 -0.48 -16.65 20.31
CA GLU A 504 -0.33 -18.11 20.30
C GLU A 504 -1.02 -18.72 19.09
N CYS A 505 -0.47 -19.80 18.53
CA CYS A 505 -1.11 -20.53 17.44
C CYS A 505 -2.17 -21.47 18.03
N VAL A 506 -3.41 -21.37 17.53
CA VAL A 506 -4.55 -22.17 17.99
C VAL A 506 -4.77 -23.39 17.10
N GLU A 507 -4.69 -23.18 15.76
CA GLU A 507 -4.97 -24.24 14.79
C GLU A 507 -4.23 -23.99 13.47
N TYR A 508 -3.95 -25.04 12.71
CA TYR A 508 -3.30 -25.03 11.39
C TYR A 508 -1.88 -24.40 11.37
N PRO A 509 -0.97 -24.81 12.28
CA PRO A 509 0.38 -24.20 12.35
C PRO A 509 1.18 -24.35 11.05
N GLU A 510 0.87 -25.36 10.23
CA GLU A 510 1.49 -25.60 8.93
C GLU A 510 1.24 -24.47 7.91
N LEU A 511 0.19 -23.67 8.12
CA LEU A 511 -0.17 -22.55 7.26
C LEU A 511 0.67 -21.29 7.54
N GLY A 512 1.51 -21.29 8.58
CA GLY A 512 2.34 -20.15 8.93
C GLY A 512 1.51 -18.88 9.18
N MET A 513 1.68 -17.81 8.37
CA MET A 513 0.91 -16.57 8.54
C MET A 513 -0.60 -16.71 8.29
N GLU A 514 -1.03 -17.80 7.67
CA GLU A 514 -2.44 -18.14 7.41
C GLU A 514 -3.03 -19.07 8.49
N ALA A 515 -2.24 -19.44 9.51
CA ALA A 515 -2.72 -20.20 10.66
C ALA A 515 -3.78 -19.44 11.45
N VAL A 516 -4.51 -20.11 12.30
CA VAL A 516 -5.39 -19.46 13.29
C VAL A 516 -4.55 -19.10 14.52
N TRP A 517 -4.57 -17.81 14.84
CA TRP A 517 -3.84 -17.29 16.00
C TRP A 517 -4.82 -16.71 17.02
N LYS A 518 -4.44 -16.75 18.28
CA LYS A 518 -5.10 -16.03 19.35
C LYS A 518 -4.15 -14.97 19.88
N ILE A 519 -4.62 -13.72 19.92
CA ILE A 519 -3.86 -12.57 20.40
C ILE A 519 -4.57 -11.93 21.59
N ARG A 520 -3.78 -11.35 22.49
CA ARG A 520 -4.27 -10.46 23.54
C ARG A 520 -3.93 -9.03 23.17
N VAL A 521 -4.92 -8.15 23.26
CA VAL A 521 -4.76 -6.75 22.90
C VAL A 521 -5.13 -5.80 24.04
N GLU A 522 -4.49 -4.62 24.02
CA GLU A 522 -4.83 -3.44 24.81
C GLU A 522 -4.78 -2.20 23.93
N ASP A 523 -5.71 -1.28 24.13
CA ASP A 523 -5.85 -0.04 23.36
C ASP A 523 -5.79 -0.28 21.82
N PHE A 524 -6.39 -1.38 21.35
CA PHE A 524 -6.41 -1.71 19.92
C PHE A 524 -7.46 -0.86 19.21
N PRO A 525 -7.07 0.04 18.27
CA PRO A 525 -7.99 0.97 17.64
C PRO A 525 -8.86 0.29 16.58
N ALA A 526 -10.16 0.53 16.64
CA ALA A 526 -11.10 0.11 15.60
C ALA A 526 -12.23 1.14 15.43
N PHE A 527 -13.02 1.00 14.36
CA PHE A 527 -14.14 1.88 14.01
C PHE A 527 -15.33 1.02 13.59
N ILE A 528 -16.52 1.34 14.07
CA ILE A 528 -17.74 0.65 13.66
C ILE A 528 -18.04 1.03 12.20
N LEU A 529 -18.01 0.06 11.27
CA LEU A 529 -18.26 0.30 9.85
C LEU A 529 -19.56 -0.31 9.34
N VAL A 530 -19.98 -1.46 9.90
CA VAL A 530 -21.31 -2.04 9.68
C VAL A 530 -21.86 -2.45 11.04
N ASP A 531 -23.10 -2.11 11.31
CA ASP A 531 -23.78 -2.42 12.58
C ASP A 531 -24.88 -3.50 12.42
N ASP A 532 -25.44 -3.92 13.56
CA ASP A 532 -26.52 -4.89 13.67
C ASP A 532 -27.89 -4.36 13.23
N LYS A 533 -27.98 -3.10 12.83
CA LYS A 533 -29.19 -2.45 12.31
C LYS A 533 -29.18 -2.33 10.78
N GLY A 534 -28.10 -2.72 10.14
CA GLY A 534 -27.90 -2.64 8.69
C GLY A 534 -27.35 -1.31 8.20
N HIS A 535 -26.86 -0.45 9.10
CA HIS A 535 -26.11 0.73 8.68
C HIS A 535 -24.73 0.33 8.17
N ASP A 536 -24.31 0.97 7.08
CA ASP A 536 -23.03 0.71 6.42
C ASP A 536 -22.34 2.05 6.10
N PHE A 537 -21.23 2.32 6.76
CA PHE A 537 -20.45 3.54 6.60
C PHE A 537 -20.19 3.89 5.11
N PHE A 538 -19.82 2.88 4.31
CA PHE A 538 -19.46 3.11 2.90
C PHE A 538 -20.66 3.40 2.01
N LYS A 539 -21.85 2.94 2.37
CA LYS A 539 -23.10 3.17 1.62
C LYS A 539 -23.79 4.46 2.05
N GLU A 540 -23.63 4.83 3.31
CA GLU A 540 -24.21 6.05 3.88
C GLU A 540 -23.25 7.25 3.76
N LEU A 541 -22.12 7.07 3.04
CA LEU A 541 -21.09 8.07 2.88
C LEU A 541 -21.65 9.34 2.22
N LYS A 542 -21.43 10.47 2.89
CA LYS A 542 -21.78 11.79 2.36
C LYS A 542 -20.54 12.51 1.83
N PRO A 543 -20.68 13.31 0.76
CA PRO A 543 -19.60 14.16 0.30
C PRO A 543 -19.06 15.03 1.45
N TRP A 544 -17.75 15.13 1.55
CA TRP A 544 -17.12 16.01 2.53
C TRP A 544 -17.30 17.47 2.14
N THR A 545 -17.89 18.27 3.01
CA THR A 545 -18.19 19.70 2.78
C THR A 545 -17.43 20.63 3.73
N GLY A 546 -16.44 20.11 4.45
CA GLY A 546 -15.70 20.81 5.50
C GLY A 546 -16.09 20.36 6.90
N CYS A 547 -15.31 20.74 7.89
CA CYS A 547 -15.55 20.38 9.28
C CYS A 547 -16.85 21.02 9.79
N ASP A 548 -17.83 20.23 10.19
CA ASP A 548 -19.02 20.68 10.93
C ASP A 548 -18.64 21.11 12.38
N CYS A 549 -17.53 21.82 12.55
CA CYS A 549 -17.05 22.34 13.84
C CYS A 549 -17.93 23.46 14.41
N LYS A 550 -19.14 23.64 13.87
CA LYS A 550 -20.13 24.61 14.36
C LYS A 550 -21.53 23.99 14.47
N LYS A 551 -21.66 22.89 15.20
CA LYS A 551 -22.95 22.48 15.78
C LYS A 551 -22.76 21.95 17.18
#